data_441d2c7eb79f1286604073b696d890e3
#
_entry.id   441d2c7eb79f1286604073b696d890e3
#
_cell.length_a   1.000
_cell.length_b   1.000
_cell.length_c   1.000
_cell.angle_alpha   90.00
_cell.angle_beta   90.00
_cell.angle_gamma   90.00
#
_symmetry.space_group_name_H-M   'P 1'
#
loop_
_entity.id
_entity.type
_entity.pdbx_description
1 polymer ?
#
loop_
_entity_poly.entity_id
_entity_poly.type
_entity_poly.pdbx_seq_one_letter_code
_entity_poly.pdbx_strand_id
1 'polypeptide(L)'
;LQGRLDTLKVHTRKIRLAEDVDLKKIAQATAGAVGADLANLVNEAALRAVRHNRQAVNQEDLLVSFETVIAGTEKKNTVLTDTEKRLVAYHEVGHALVAALEKHTQPVSKITIVPHTDGALGYTMYLPEEEKYLSTAEELKVELRTLVGGRAAEQIVFGVKTNGASNDIQRATALAKNMVALYGMDEELGLMAPATVQNQYLDGQSY
;
A
#
# COMPACT_ATOMS: atom_id res chain seq x y z
N LEU A 1 -10.52 -12.86 3.89
CA LEU A 1 -10.05 -13.58 2.71
C LEU A 1 -11.19 -14.29 1.96
N GLN A 2 -11.96 -15.16 2.63
CA GLN A 2 -13.00 -15.97 1.95
C GLN A 2 -14.06 -15.10 1.25
N GLY A 3 -14.58 -14.06 1.89
CA GLY A 3 -15.55 -13.15 1.28
C GLY A 3 -15.03 -12.47 0.01
N ARG A 4 -13.74 -12.06 -0.01
CA ARG A 4 -13.13 -11.48 -1.23
C ARG A 4 -12.99 -12.53 -2.34
N LEU A 5 -12.59 -13.75 -2.00
CA LEU A 5 -12.54 -14.85 -2.96
C LEU A 5 -13.92 -15.14 -3.58
N ASP A 6 -14.96 -15.17 -2.79
CA ASP A 6 -16.33 -15.43 -3.28
C ASP A 6 -16.83 -14.26 -4.12
N THR A 7 -16.51 -13.01 -3.74
CA THR A 7 -16.81 -11.82 -4.52
C THR A 7 -16.09 -11.85 -5.89
N LEU A 8 -14.79 -12.18 -5.91
CA LEU A 8 -14.04 -12.35 -7.15
C LEU A 8 -14.65 -13.43 -8.05
N LYS A 9 -15.04 -14.59 -7.48
CA LYS A 9 -15.74 -15.65 -8.24
C LYS A 9 -17.05 -15.16 -8.84
N VAL A 10 -17.80 -14.31 -8.14
CA VAL A 10 -19.04 -13.72 -8.67
C VAL A 10 -18.78 -12.82 -9.85
N HIS A 11 -17.81 -11.89 -9.73
CA HIS A 11 -17.50 -10.93 -10.77
C HIS A 11 -16.81 -11.56 -12.00
N THR A 12 -16.10 -12.66 -11.82
CA THR A 12 -15.43 -13.38 -12.91
C THR A 12 -16.33 -14.34 -13.68
N ARG A 13 -17.57 -14.61 -13.25
CA ARG A 13 -18.49 -15.56 -13.90
C ARG A 13 -18.77 -15.27 -15.38
N LYS A 14 -18.74 -14.00 -15.77
CA LYS A 14 -19.08 -13.54 -17.12
C LYS A 14 -17.87 -13.30 -18.01
N ILE A 15 -16.66 -13.51 -17.50
CA ILE A 15 -15.42 -13.35 -18.26
C ILE A 15 -14.70 -14.69 -18.41
N ARG A 16 -13.89 -14.80 -19.44
CA ARG A 16 -13.07 -15.98 -19.67
C ARG A 16 -11.75 -15.82 -18.91
N LEU A 17 -11.46 -16.75 -18.01
CA LEU A 17 -10.19 -16.81 -17.30
C LEU A 17 -9.25 -17.79 -17.99
N ALA A 18 -7.96 -17.48 -18.03
CA ALA A 18 -6.92 -18.39 -18.46
C ALA A 18 -6.62 -19.44 -17.37
N GLU A 19 -5.92 -20.51 -17.72
CA GLU A 19 -5.63 -21.63 -16.81
C GLU A 19 -4.68 -21.27 -15.68
N ASP A 20 -3.88 -20.21 -15.84
CA ASP A 20 -2.90 -19.72 -14.87
C ASP A 20 -3.54 -18.91 -13.73
N VAL A 21 -4.85 -18.62 -13.78
CA VAL A 21 -5.51 -17.73 -12.83
C VAL A 21 -5.77 -18.42 -11.48
N ASP A 22 -5.13 -17.88 -10.45
CA ASP A 22 -5.36 -18.20 -9.03
C ASP A 22 -6.07 -17.05 -8.34
N LEU A 23 -7.41 -17.12 -8.24
CA LEU A 23 -8.23 -16.12 -7.57
C LEU A 23 -7.95 -16.02 -6.06
N LYS A 24 -7.40 -17.09 -5.43
CA LYS A 24 -7.03 -17.04 -4.02
C LYS A 24 -5.84 -16.12 -3.79
N LYS A 25 -4.84 -16.16 -4.66
CA LYS A 25 -3.71 -15.20 -4.62
C LYS A 25 -4.18 -13.76 -4.81
N ILE A 26 -5.12 -13.52 -5.72
CA ILE A 26 -5.71 -12.18 -5.90
C ILE A 26 -6.48 -11.76 -4.65
N ALA A 27 -7.28 -12.64 -4.05
CA ALA A 27 -8.00 -12.35 -2.80
C ALA A 27 -7.04 -12.06 -1.63
N GLN A 28 -5.86 -12.67 -1.57
CA GLN A 28 -4.81 -12.36 -0.60
C GLN A 28 -4.21 -10.98 -0.87
N ALA A 29 -3.82 -10.70 -2.11
CA ALA A 29 -3.24 -9.42 -2.51
C ALA A 29 -4.19 -8.22 -2.26
N THR A 30 -5.51 -8.45 -2.33
CA THR A 30 -6.53 -7.41 -2.18
C THR A 30 -7.01 -7.24 -0.74
N ALA A 31 -6.16 -7.47 0.28
CA ALA A 31 -6.51 -7.21 1.67
C ALA A 31 -6.95 -5.75 1.86
N GLY A 32 -8.08 -5.54 2.55
CA GLY A 32 -8.67 -4.20 2.74
C GLY A 32 -9.58 -3.71 1.61
N ALA A 33 -9.54 -4.32 0.41
CA ALA A 33 -10.42 -3.95 -0.70
C ALA A 33 -11.88 -4.29 -0.42
N VAL A 34 -12.77 -3.38 -0.80
CA VAL A 34 -14.23 -3.59 -0.73
C VAL A 34 -14.77 -4.22 -2.01
N GLY A 35 -16.04 -4.67 -1.99
CA GLY A 35 -16.64 -5.36 -3.12
C GLY A 35 -16.60 -4.57 -4.43
N ALA A 36 -16.75 -3.24 -4.37
CA ALA A 36 -16.66 -2.34 -5.52
C ALA A 36 -15.27 -2.32 -6.14
N ASP A 37 -14.21 -2.33 -5.31
CA ASP A 37 -12.83 -2.37 -5.79
C ASP A 37 -12.53 -3.68 -6.53
N LEU A 38 -13.02 -4.80 -5.99
CA LEU A 38 -12.87 -6.11 -6.62
C LEU A 38 -13.63 -6.21 -7.95
N ALA A 39 -14.81 -5.60 -8.04
CA ALA A 39 -15.56 -5.51 -9.29
C ALA A 39 -14.79 -4.68 -10.34
N ASN A 40 -14.26 -3.53 -9.92
CA ASN A 40 -13.46 -2.65 -10.78
C ASN A 40 -12.18 -3.36 -11.24
N LEU A 41 -11.48 -4.05 -10.33
CA LEU A 41 -10.28 -4.84 -10.65
C LEU A 41 -10.57 -5.86 -11.76
N VAL A 42 -11.66 -6.63 -11.63
CA VAL A 42 -12.04 -7.64 -12.64
C VAL A 42 -12.37 -6.99 -13.98
N ASN A 43 -13.07 -5.84 -13.96
CA ASN A 43 -13.39 -5.09 -15.17
C ASN A 43 -12.13 -4.55 -15.86
N GLU A 44 -11.20 -3.94 -15.12
CA GLU A 44 -9.92 -3.44 -15.66
C GLU A 44 -9.07 -4.59 -16.21
N ALA A 45 -9.04 -5.75 -15.55
CA ALA A 45 -8.34 -6.93 -16.04
C ALA A 45 -8.91 -7.43 -17.39
N ALA A 46 -10.23 -7.41 -17.54
CA ALA A 46 -10.88 -7.78 -18.80
C ALA A 46 -10.54 -6.76 -19.91
N LEU A 47 -10.58 -5.47 -19.61
CA LEU A 47 -10.18 -4.42 -20.55
C LEU A 47 -8.70 -4.53 -20.94
N ARG A 48 -7.81 -4.86 -19.99
CA ARG A 48 -6.40 -5.08 -20.24
C ARG A 48 -6.18 -6.28 -21.19
N ALA A 49 -6.86 -7.41 -20.96
CA ALA A 49 -6.79 -8.58 -21.84
C ALA A 49 -7.18 -8.21 -23.28
N VAL A 50 -8.26 -7.46 -23.46
CA VAL A 50 -8.72 -6.99 -24.79
C VAL A 50 -7.70 -6.04 -25.43
N ARG A 51 -7.14 -5.08 -24.69
CA ARG A 51 -6.07 -4.17 -25.20
C ARG A 51 -4.83 -4.92 -25.67
N HIS A 52 -4.57 -6.09 -25.11
CA HIS A 52 -3.48 -6.99 -25.51
C HIS A 52 -3.92 -8.09 -26.51
N ASN A 53 -5.08 -7.93 -27.16
CA ASN A 53 -5.64 -8.87 -28.14
C ASN A 53 -5.79 -10.31 -27.59
N ARG A 54 -6.08 -10.47 -26.31
CA ARG A 54 -6.35 -11.76 -25.68
C ARG A 54 -7.85 -11.97 -25.47
N GLN A 55 -8.28 -13.23 -25.55
CA GLN A 55 -9.69 -13.62 -25.36
C GLN A 55 -9.97 -14.10 -23.93
N ALA A 56 -8.94 -14.19 -23.08
CA ALA A 56 -9.04 -14.63 -21.70
C ALA A 56 -8.16 -13.74 -20.81
N VAL A 57 -8.61 -13.49 -19.61
CA VAL A 57 -7.87 -12.77 -18.55
C VAL A 57 -6.89 -13.75 -17.92
N ASN A 58 -5.63 -13.40 -17.85
CA ASN A 58 -4.59 -14.16 -17.16
C ASN A 58 -4.28 -13.60 -15.77
N GLN A 59 -3.42 -14.28 -15.01
CA GLN A 59 -3.04 -13.87 -13.65
C GLN A 59 -2.38 -12.49 -13.64
N GLU A 60 -1.54 -12.17 -14.62
CA GLU A 60 -0.88 -10.87 -14.74
C GLU A 60 -1.88 -9.73 -14.94
N ASP A 61 -2.93 -9.94 -15.74
CA ASP A 61 -3.97 -8.92 -15.94
C ASP A 61 -4.63 -8.54 -14.62
N LEU A 62 -4.94 -9.52 -13.77
CA LEU A 62 -5.54 -9.28 -12.47
C LEU A 62 -4.59 -8.55 -11.52
N LEU A 63 -3.31 -8.92 -11.49
CA LEU A 63 -2.31 -8.27 -10.64
C LEU A 63 -2.05 -6.82 -11.07
N VAL A 64 -1.85 -6.57 -12.36
CA VAL A 64 -1.63 -5.21 -12.88
C VAL A 64 -2.88 -4.33 -12.71
N SER A 65 -4.06 -4.91 -12.87
CA SER A 65 -5.31 -4.17 -12.64
C SER A 65 -5.53 -3.86 -11.18
N PHE A 66 -5.10 -4.72 -10.26
CA PHE A 66 -5.08 -4.42 -8.84
C PHE A 66 -4.18 -3.22 -8.52
N GLU A 67 -2.98 -3.18 -9.10
CA GLU A 67 -2.09 -2.02 -8.97
C GLU A 67 -2.76 -0.74 -9.51
N THR A 68 -3.42 -0.83 -10.66
CA THR A 68 -4.13 0.31 -11.25
C THR A 68 -5.27 0.82 -10.36
N VAL A 69 -5.99 -0.07 -9.69
CA VAL A 69 -7.09 0.30 -8.79
C VAL A 69 -6.58 0.96 -7.51
N ILE A 70 -5.41 0.52 -6.99
CA ILE A 70 -4.85 1.06 -5.75
C ILE A 70 -4.00 2.30 -5.97
N ALA A 71 -3.09 2.28 -6.95
CA ALA A 71 -2.12 3.34 -7.19
C ALA A 71 -2.52 4.31 -8.31
N GLY A 72 -3.67 4.08 -8.95
CA GLY A 72 -4.07 4.79 -10.14
C GLY A 72 -3.34 4.31 -11.41
N THR A 73 -3.61 4.94 -12.52
CA THR A 73 -2.98 4.62 -13.81
C THR A 73 -1.59 5.24 -13.92
N GLU A 74 -0.70 4.58 -14.66
CA GLU A 74 0.62 5.14 -14.98
C GLU A 74 0.50 6.47 -15.75
N LYS A 75 1.25 7.47 -15.31
CA LYS A 75 1.36 8.77 -16.01
C LYS A 75 2.35 8.67 -17.15
N LYS A 76 1.87 8.52 -18.36
CA LYS A 76 2.73 8.44 -19.56
C LYS A 76 3.47 9.74 -19.90
N ASN A 77 2.99 10.89 -19.40
CA ASN A 77 3.50 12.22 -19.77
C ASN A 77 4.39 12.85 -18.68
N THR A 78 4.64 12.18 -17.56
CA THR A 78 5.54 12.69 -16.52
C THR A 78 6.95 12.22 -16.81
N VAL A 79 7.82 13.15 -17.20
CA VAL A 79 9.23 12.86 -17.43
C VAL A 79 10.01 13.30 -16.20
N LEU A 80 10.43 12.35 -15.39
CA LEU A 80 11.38 12.59 -14.30
C LEU A 80 12.77 12.82 -14.87
N THR A 81 13.51 13.79 -14.32
CA THR A 81 14.94 13.93 -14.58
C THR A 81 15.71 12.73 -14.04
N ASP A 82 16.91 12.48 -14.54
CA ASP A 82 17.71 11.35 -14.05
C ASP A 82 18.08 11.49 -12.56
N THR A 83 18.22 12.71 -12.08
CA THR A 83 18.41 12.99 -10.65
C THR A 83 17.18 12.61 -9.84
N GLU A 84 15.98 12.99 -10.28
CA GLU A 84 14.72 12.63 -9.62
C GLU A 84 14.48 11.13 -9.65
N LYS A 85 14.73 10.46 -10.79
CA LYS A 85 14.63 8.98 -10.89
C LYS A 85 15.53 8.29 -9.88
N ARG A 86 16.77 8.78 -9.72
CA ARG A 86 17.70 8.23 -8.72
C ARG A 86 17.20 8.47 -7.29
N LEU A 87 16.74 9.68 -6.98
CA LEU A 87 16.17 10.00 -5.67
C LEU A 87 14.98 9.11 -5.34
N VAL A 88 14.01 8.98 -6.24
CA VAL A 88 12.84 8.12 -6.06
C VAL A 88 13.26 6.66 -5.93
N ALA A 89 14.18 6.17 -6.77
CA ALA A 89 14.64 4.79 -6.70
C ALA A 89 15.27 4.44 -5.34
N TYR A 90 16.14 5.31 -4.82
CA TYR A 90 16.75 5.09 -3.51
C TYR A 90 15.75 5.24 -2.37
N HIS A 91 14.77 6.13 -2.50
CA HIS A 91 13.67 6.29 -1.55
C HIS A 91 12.86 5.00 -1.45
N GLU A 92 12.37 4.47 -2.57
CA GLU A 92 11.57 3.23 -2.59
C GLU A 92 12.37 2.01 -2.15
N VAL A 93 13.62 1.89 -2.59
CA VAL A 93 14.52 0.83 -2.13
C VAL A 93 14.80 0.97 -0.62
N GLY A 94 14.86 2.19 -0.09
CA GLY A 94 14.99 2.45 1.34
C GLY A 94 13.86 1.82 2.16
N HIS A 95 12.61 2.02 1.76
CA HIS A 95 11.45 1.36 2.36
C HIS A 95 11.55 -0.16 2.26
N ALA A 96 11.82 -0.67 1.06
CA ALA A 96 11.91 -2.10 0.80
C ALA A 96 13.04 -2.77 1.59
N LEU A 97 14.20 -2.12 1.69
CA LEU A 97 15.36 -2.65 2.41
C LEU A 97 15.08 -2.75 3.92
N VAL A 98 14.50 -1.70 4.51
CA VAL A 98 14.11 -1.73 5.92
C VAL A 98 13.09 -2.85 6.16
N ALA A 99 12.06 -2.94 5.32
CA ALA A 99 11.06 -4.00 5.43
C ALA A 99 11.68 -5.41 5.30
N ALA A 100 12.60 -5.61 4.37
CA ALA A 100 13.23 -6.92 4.15
C ALA A 100 14.17 -7.37 5.28
N LEU A 101 14.75 -6.42 6.02
CA LEU A 101 15.68 -6.71 7.13
C LEU A 101 14.98 -6.82 8.49
N GLU A 102 13.77 -6.30 8.61
CA GLU A 102 13.00 -6.34 9.85
C GLU A 102 12.17 -7.62 9.95
N LYS A 103 11.97 -8.09 11.19
CA LYS A 103 11.01 -9.16 11.47
C LYS A 103 9.60 -8.56 11.55
N HIS A 104 8.60 -9.38 11.26
CA HIS A 104 7.18 -8.98 11.34
C HIS A 104 6.74 -7.94 10.31
N THR A 105 7.47 -7.82 9.20
CA THR A 105 7.04 -7.04 8.03
C THR A 105 6.28 -7.90 7.03
N GLN A 106 5.53 -7.22 6.16
CA GLN A 106 4.92 -7.88 5.01
C GLN A 106 5.98 -8.03 3.90
N PRO A 107 5.97 -9.14 3.15
CA PRO A 107 6.89 -9.33 2.03
C PRO A 107 6.76 -8.21 1.00
N VAL A 108 7.90 -7.67 0.56
CA VAL A 108 7.95 -6.73 -0.55
C VAL A 108 7.65 -7.48 -1.84
N SER A 109 6.59 -7.08 -2.53
CA SER A 109 6.16 -7.70 -3.78
C SER A 109 6.70 -6.97 -5.00
N LYS A 110 6.71 -5.64 -4.95
CA LYS A 110 7.11 -4.81 -6.09
C LYS A 110 7.66 -3.48 -5.62
N ILE A 111 8.66 -2.99 -6.35
CA ILE A 111 9.17 -1.63 -6.25
C ILE A 111 9.04 -1.01 -7.64
N THR A 112 8.52 0.20 -7.73
CA THR A 112 8.42 0.95 -8.99
C THR A 112 8.78 2.41 -8.80
N ILE A 113 9.35 3.01 -9.84
CA ILE A 113 9.62 4.44 -9.95
C ILE A 113 8.80 5.08 -11.08
N VAL A 114 7.77 4.39 -11.53
CA VAL A 114 6.84 4.90 -12.54
C VAL A 114 5.80 5.79 -11.86
N PRO A 115 5.67 7.06 -12.28
CA PRO A 115 4.67 7.96 -11.70
C PRO A 115 3.24 7.50 -11.99
N HIS A 116 2.36 7.61 -10.98
CA HIS A 116 0.95 7.25 -11.06
C HIS A 116 0.03 8.46 -10.86
N THR A 117 -1.25 8.31 -11.25
CA THR A 117 -2.22 9.42 -11.23
C THR A 117 -2.55 9.92 -9.83
N ASP A 118 -2.38 9.11 -8.80
CA ASP A 118 -2.61 9.47 -7.41
C ASP A 118 -1.49 10.34 -6.81
N GLY A 119 -0.54 10.77 -7.65
CA GLY A 119 0.52 11.71 -7.28
C GLY A 119 1.81 11.05 -6.82
N ALA A 120 1.85 9.74 -6.64
CA ALA A 120 3.07 9.02 -6.33
C ALA A 120 4.04 9.03 -7.51
N LEU A 121 5.32 9.30 -7.25
CA LEU A 121 6.41 9.24 -8.24
C LEU A 121 7.00 7.82 -8.33
N GLY A 122 6.78 7.02 -7.31
CA GLY A 122 7.09 5.62 -7.19
C GLY A 122 6.29 5.03 -6.03
N TYR A 123 6.35 3.74 -5.82
CA TYR A 123 5.83 3.07 -4.63
C TYR A 123 6.48 1.72 -4.39
N THR A 124 6.47 1.32 -3.14
CA THR A 124 6.82 -0.03 -2.70
C THR A 124 5.54 -0.75 -2.30
N MET A 125 5.25 -1.88 -2.95
CA MET A 125 4.07 -2.69 -2.69
C MET A 125 4.42 -3.86 -1.77
N TYR A 126 3.59 -4.06 -0.78
CA TYR A 126 3.65 -5.18 0.15
C TYR A 126 2.46 -6.11 -0.07
N LEU A 127 2.69 -7.41 0.01
CA LEU A 127 1.62 -8.40 -0.06
C LEU A 127 1.50 -9.10 1.29
N PRO A 128 0.41 -8.86 2.04
CA PRO A 128 0.20 -9.55 3.30
C PRO A 128 -0.01 -11.05 3.06
N GLU A 129 0.73 -11.88 3.78
CA GLU A 129 0.57 -13.34 3.75
C GLU A 129 -0.68 -13.76 4.52
N GLU A 130 -1.01 -13.02 5.58
CA GLU A 130 -2.16 -13.28 6.46
C GLU A 130 -2.95 -12.01 6.75
N GLU A 131 -4.25 -12.16 7.02
CA GLU A 131 -5.08 -11.08 7.55
C GLU A 131 -4.83 -10.92 9.04
N LYS A 132 -4.31 -9.77 9.43
CA LYS A 132 -4.01 -9.45 10.82
C LYS A 132 -4.86 -8.27 11.29
N TYR A 133 -5.53 -8.44 12.43
CA TYR A 133 -6.43 -7.43 12.98
C TYR A 133 -5.85 -6.73 14.22
N LEU A 134 -4.84 -7.31 14.84
CA LEU A 134 -4.18 -6.77 16.03
C LEU A 134 -2.69 -6.64 15.76
N SER A 135 -2.12 -5.50 16.12
CA SER A 135 -0.68 -5.25 16.03
C SER A 135 -0.09 -5.00 17.42
N THR A 136 1.06 -5.58 17.67
CA THR A 136 1.83 -5.34 18.89
C THR A 136 2.62 -4.03 18.79
N ALA A 137 3.07 -3.49 19.93
CA ALA A 137 3.90 -2.30 19.95
C ALA A 137 5.18 -2.47 19.11
N GLU A 138 5.79 -3.68 19.13
CA GLU A 138 6.99 -3.94 18.33
C GLU A 138 6.71 -3.92 16.83
N GLU A 139 5.60 -4.48 16.40
CA GLU A 139 5.18 -4.44 15.00
C GLU A 139 4.90 -3.03 14.50
N LEU A 140 4.26 -2.20 15.33
CA LEU A 140 4.04 -0.79 14.98
C LEU A 140 5.35 0.01 14.96
N LYS A 141 6.33 -0.32 15.81
CA LYS A 141 7.68 0.26 15.73
C LYS A 141 8.40 -0.16 14.43
N VAL A 142 8.22 -1.40 13.98
CA VAL A 142 8.72 -1.86 12.68
C VAL A 142 8.07 -1.10 11.52
N GLU A 143 6.76 -0.89 11.58
CA GLU A 143 6.04 -0.08 10.59
C GLU A 143 6.58 1.36 10.57
N LEU A 144 6.82 1.99 11.72
CA LEU A 144 7.43 3.32 11.81
C LEU A 144 8.81 3.35 11.13
N ARG A 145 9.69 2.38 11.40
CA ARG A 145 11.02 2.27 10.77
C ARG A 145 10.89 2.14 9.26
N THR A 146 9.96 1.34 8.79
CA THR A 146 9.69 1.14 7.36
C THR A 146 9.22 2.43 6.71
N LEU A 147 8.27 3.16 7.34
CA LEU A 147 7.76 4.44 6.83
C LEU A 147 8.84 5.52 6.69
N VAL A 148 9.83 5.55 7.58
CA VAL A 148 10.92 6.55 7.48
C VAL A 148 12.12 6.08 6.66
N GLY A 149 12.12 4.83 6.19
CA GLY A 149 13.21 4.20 5.43
C GLY A 149 13.60 4.97 4.16
N GLY A 150 12.61 5.43 3.40
CA GLY A 150 12.84 6.23 2.19
C GLY A 150 13.55 7.55 2.49
N ARG A 151 13.09 8.29 3.49
CA ARG A 151 13.75 9.51 3.96
C ARG A 151 15.18 9.26 4.45
N ALA A 152 15.39 8.17 5.17
CA ALA A 152 16.73 7.80 5.64
C ALA A 152 17.67 7.53 4.46
N ALA A 153 17.21 6.83 3.42
CA ALA A 153 17.98 6.58 2.21
C ALA A 153 18.37 7.87 1.47
N GLU A 154 17.44 8.83 1.30
CA GLU A 154 17.74 10.13 0.72
C GLU A 154 18.88 10.84 1.47
N GLN A 155 18.83 10.85 2.81
CA GLN A 155 19.82 11.53 3.64
C GLN A 155 21.18 10.85 3.61
N ILE A 156 21.23 9.51 3.66
CA ILE A 156 22.47 8.74 3.69
C ILE A 156 23.19 8.83 2.34
N VAL A 157 22.45 8.69 1.23
CA VAL A 157 23.06 8.58 -0.11
C VAL A 157 23.33 9.94 -0.75
N PHE A 158 22.41 10.88 -0.58
CA PHE A 158 22.48 12.17 -1.28
C PHE A 158 22.71 13.36 -0.35
N GLY A 159 22.62 13.19 0.96
CA GLY A 159 22.72 14.27 1.93
C GLY A 159 21.56 15.28 1.89
N VAL A 160 20.45 14.93 1.24
CA VAL A 160 19.30 15.83 1.03
C VAL A 160 18.04 15.35 1.72
N LYS A 161 17.09 16.26 1.86
CA LYS A 161 15.72 15.99 2.33
C LYS A 161 14.76 16.57 1.31
N THR A 162 13.97 15.73 0.66
CA THR A 162 12.98 16.19 -0.32
C THR A 162 11.57 16.22 0.26
N ASN A 163 10.65 16.87 -0.41
CA ASN A 163 9.23 16.83 -0.04
C ASN A 163 8.55 15.50 -0.44
N GLY A 164 9.24 14.61 -1.14
CA GLY A 164 8.73 13.31 -1.56
C GLY A 164 8.28 12.43 -0.38
N ALA A 165 9.01 12.50 0.74
CA ALA A 165 8.67 11.75 1.95
C ALA A 165 7.53 12.36 2.80
N SER A 166 6.79 13.36 2.31
CA SER A 166 5.78 14.06 3.12
C SER A 166 4.66 13.13 3.62
N ASN A 167 4.17 12.23 2.78
CA ASN A 167 3.13 11.27 3.14
C ASN A 167 3.63 10.28 4.19
N ASP A 168 4.83 9.73 4.01
CA ASP A 168 5.42 8.78 4.95
C ASP A 168 5.63 9.38 6.33
N ILE A 169 6.12 10.63 6.37
CA ILE A 169 6.30 11.38 7.62
C ILE A 169 4.96 11.66 8.29
N GLN A 170 3.91 12.01 7.52
CA GLN A 170 2.57 12.20 8.07
C GLN A 170 2.01 10.91 8.66
N ARG A 171 2.12 9.79 7.94
CA ARG A 171 1.69 8.47 8.41
C ARG A 171 2.47 8.03 9.64
N ALA A 172 3.79 8.15 9.63
CA ALA A 172 4.65 7.83 10.78
C ALA A 172 4.29 8.68 12.01
N THR A 173 4.03 9.99 11.81
CA THR A 173 3.62 10.87 12.89
C THR A 173 2.26 10.49 13.48
N ALA A 174 1.28 10.18 12.63
CA ALA A 174 -0.04 9.73 13.07
C ALA A 174 0.04 8.40 13.83
N LEU A 175 0.82 7.45 13.32
CA LEU A 175 1.05 6.16 13.97
C LEU A 175 1.70 6.32 15.33
N ALA A 176 2.79 7.09 15.44
CA ALA A 176 3.47 7.35 16.69
C ALA A 176 2.56 8.04 17.72
N LYS A 177 1.77 9.04 17.30
CA LYS A 177 0.76 9.67 18.16
C LYS A 177 -0.27 8.66 18.66
N ASN A 178 -0.77 7.79 17.81
CA ASN A 178 -1.75 6.78 18.20
C ASN A 178 -1.16 5.76 19.18
N MET A 179 0.09 5.34 18.99
CA MET A 179 0.76 4.43 19.91
C MET A 179 0.83 5.00 21.34
N VAL A 180 1.20 6.28 21.46
CA VAL A 180 1.33 6.96 22.74
C VAL A 180 -0.04 7.39 23.29
N ALA A 181 -0.86 8.04 22.46
CA ALA A 181 -2.02 8.78 22.95
C ALA A 181 -3.33 7.96 22.97
N LEU A 182 -3.40 6.85 22.23
CA LEU A 182 -4.63 6.06 22.11
C LEU A 182 -4.44 4.60 22.54
N TYR A 183 -3.27 4.00 22.25
CA TYR A 183 -3.10 2.55 22.45
C TYR A 183 -2.42 2.21 23.77
N GLY A 184 -1.93 3.23 24.54
CA GLY A 184 -1.24 3.02 25.82
C GLY A 184 0.04 2.17 25.65
N MET A 185 0.77 2.36 24.56
CA MET A 185 1.99 1.60 24.22
C MET A 185 3.29 2.31 24.62
N ASP A 186 3.19 3.38 25.38
CA ASP A 186 4.34 4.09 25.96
C ASP A 186 4.64 3.58 27.37
N GLU A 187 5.90 3.29 27.66
CA GLU A 187 6.30 2.70 28.94
C GLU A 187 6.23 3.69 30.11
N GLU A 188 6.43 4.98 29.84
CA GLU A 188 6.40 6.04 30.87
C GLU A 188 4.97 6.47 31.19
N LEU A 189 4.12 6.61 30.18
CA LEU A 189 2.72 7.01 30.34
C LEU A 189 1.81 5.84 30.75
N GLY A 190 2.25 4.60 30.49
CA GLY A 190 1.51 3.39 30.85
C GLY A 190 0.14 3.30 30.18
N LEU A 191 -0.86 2.87 30.94
CA LEU A 191 -2.22 2.62 30.43
C LEU A 191 -3.10 3.90 30.38
N MET A 192 -2.53 5.06 30.12
CA MET A 192 -3.27 6.30 29.93
C MET A 192 -3.49 6.58 28.46
N ALA A 193 -4.68 7.08 28.13
CA ALA A 193 -5.01 7.59 26.79
C ALA A 193 -5.24 9.12 26.88
N PRO A 194 -4.16 9.93 26.78
CA PRO A 194 -4.27 11.39 26.92
C PRO A 194 -5.02 12.07 25.78
N ALA A 195 -5.30 11.34 24.68
CA ALA A 195 -6.13 11.82 23.59
C ALA A 195 -7.41 11.00 23.48
N THR A 196 -8.54 11.66 23.17
CA THR A 196 -9.80 11.03 22.83
C THR A 196 -10.05 11.14 21.32
N VAL A 197 -10.62 10.11 20.72
CA VAL A 197 -11.07 10.19 19.34
C VAL A 197 -12.35 11.04 19.32
N GLN A 198 -12.26 12.28 18.83
CA GLN A 198 -13.46 13.07 18.56
C GLN A 198 -14.15 12.52 17.30
N ASN A 199 -15.37 12.04 17.49
CA ASN A 199 -16.20 11.61 16.38
C ASN A 199 -16.89 12.86 15.81
N GLN A 200 -16.41 13.39 14.69
CA GLN A 200 -16.91 14.61 14.05
C GLN A 200 -18.43 14.59 13.78
N TYR A 201 -19.05 13.42 13.73
CA TYR A 201 -20.46 13.25 13.46
C TYR A 201 -21.33 13.12 14.72
N LEU A 202 -20.72 12.79 15.86
CA LEU A 202 -21.46 12.55 17.12
C LEU A 202 -21.23 13.64 18.16
N ASP A 203 -20.05 14.24 18.17
CA ASP A 203 -19.63 15.16 19.23
C ASP A 203 -19.74 16.64 18.84
N GLY A 204 -20.59 17.05 17.95
CA GLY A 204 -20.84 18.46 17.60
C GLY A 204 -19.60 19.36 17.70
N GLN A 205 -19.41 20.32 16.86
CA GLN A 205 -18.31 21.27 16.99
C GLN A 205 -18.36 21.96 18.36
N SER A 206 -17.49 21.56 19.30
CA SER A 206 -17.16 22.38 20.43
C SER A 206 -16.12 23.42 19.98
N TYR A 207 -16.52 24.67 19.92
CA TYR A 207 -15.67 25.83 19.69
C TYR A 207 -14.67 26.03 20.84
#